data_698304c960850385c6217fd88add0449
#
_entry.id   698304c960850385c6217fd88add0449
#
_cell.length_a   1.000
_cell.length_b   1.000
_cell.length_c   1.000
_cell.angle_alpha   90.00
_cell.angle_beta   90.00
_cell.angle_gamma   90.00
#
_symmetry.space_group_name_H-M   'P 1'
#
loop_
_entity.id
_entity.type
_entity.pdbx_description
1 polymer ?
#
loop_
_entity_poly.entity_id
_entity_poly.type
_entity_poly.pdbx_seq_one_letter_code
_entity_poly.pdbx_strand_id
1 'polypeptide(L)'
;KEKLKRNLLKVRDFFANKNNIKDYRKNLEEIVREVIIKTNNLIQEGANAIQGVEGLRLNAISIFKKDAEHFLEKGFNNTTIEVINHQIEIYTKAKGSQQQILSELYSTRLEPIYQQLLTIWEKDRIDYYSAKAILQHLYAVGLIQDVAGQVEQTNKQLGRLPIADINLLIHQIIDGQDTPFIYERMGQYFYHYMIDEFQDTSALQWQNFEPLIQEAEGNNHDNLVVGDVKQSIYRWRNSDWRLLNQ
;
A
#
# COMPACT_ATOMS: atom_id res chain seq x y z
N LYS A 1 -2.48 -8.30 13.20
CA LYS A 1 -3.71 -7.46 13.38
C LYS A 1 -3.42 -6.24 14.28
N GLU A 2 -2.84 -6.40 15.46
CA GLU A 2 -2.48 -5.27 16.36
C GLU A 2 -1.55 -4.23 15.71
N LYS A 3 -0.55 -4.67 14.95
CA LYS A 3 0.37 -3.78 14.24
C LYS A 3 -0.38 -2.91 13.21
N LEU A 4 -1.38 -3.48 12.52
CA LEU A 4 -2.22 -2.75 11.57
C LEU A 4 -3.11 -1.71 12.28
N LYS A 5 -3.77 -2.10 13.38
CA LYS A 5 -4.61 -1.22 14.21
C LYS A 5 -3.80 -0.06 14.78
N ARG A 6 -2.59 -0.34 15.29
CA ARG A 6 -1.66 0.67 15.81
C ARG A 6 -1.18 1.64 14.72
N ASN A 7 -0.95 1.13 13.51
CA ASN A 7 -0.58 1.95 12.36
C ASN A 7 -1.75 2.83 11.90
N LEU A 8 -2.98 2.30 11.87
CA LEU A 8 -4.18 3.08 11.53
C LEU A 8 -4.44 4.22 12.53
N LEU A 9 -4.25 3.98 13.83
CA LEU A 9 -4.35 5.03 14.84
C LEU A 9 -3.27 6.11 14.65
N LYS A 10 -2.02 5.71 14.39
CA LYS A 10 -0.93 6.67 14.08
C LYS A 10 -1.23 7.49 12.82
N VAL A 11 -1.78 6.87 11.78
CA VAL A 11 -2.21 7.56 10.55
C VAL A 11 -3.32 8.55 10.87
N ARG A 12 -4.33 8.16 11.65
CA ARG A 12 -5.40 9.06 12.09
C ARG A 12 -4.85 10.28 12.84
N ASP A 13 -4.01 10.04 13.85
CA ASP A 13 -3.45 11.10 14.68
C ASP A 13 -2.51 12.02 13.87
N PHE A 14 -1.78 11.46 12.92
CA PHE A 14 -0.97 12.22 11.97
C PHE A 14 -1.81 13.17 11.11
N PHE A 15 -2.91 12.67 10.54
CA PHE A 15 -3.82 13.47 9.70
C PHE A 15 -4.70 14.46 10.48
N ALA A 16 -4.85 14.29 11.80
CA ALA A 16 -5.54 15.25 12.64
C ALA A 16 -4.82 16.61 12.71
N ASN A 17 -3.52 16.65 12.48
CA ASN A 17 -2.75 17.89 12.44
C ASN A 17 -2.55 18.38 11.00
N LYS A 18 -3.19 19.51 10.64
CA LYS A 18 -3.13 20.12 9.30
C LYS A 18 -1.70 20.51 8.87
N ASN A 19 -0.81 20.83 9.80
CA ASN A 19 0.59 21.14 9.49
C ASN A 19 1.34 19.89 9.03
N ASN A 20 1.10 18.74 9.66
CA ASN A 20 1.69 17.47 9.25
C ASN A 20 1.32 17.10 7.81
N ILE A 21 0.08 17.43 7.39
CA ILE A 21 -0.37 17.17 6.01
C ILE A 21 0.41 18.03 5.01
N LYS A 22 0.64 19.32 5.34
CA LYS A 22 1.41 20.22 4.49
C LYS A 22 2.86 19.77 4.34
N ASP A 23 3.50 19.42 5.44
CA ASP A 23 4.89 18.97 5.45
C ASP A 23 5.04 17.63 4.73
N TYR A 24 4.10 16.71 4.96
CA TYR A 24 4.06 15.43 4.28
C TYR A 24 3.85 15.58 2.78
N ARG A 25 2.94 16.46 2.37
CA ARG A 25 2.74 16.80 0.96
C ARG A 25 4.03 17.34 0.33
N LYS A 26 4.70 18.29 1.00
CA LYS A 26 5.96 18.87 0.52
C LYS A 26 7.02 17.79 0.34
N ASN A 27 7.17 16.89 1.30
CA ASN A 27 8.13 15.78 1.20
C ASN A 27 7.81 14.84 0.02
N LEU A 28 6.52 14.54 -0.23
CA LEU A 28 6.11 13.72 -1.37
C LEU A 28 6.38 14.43 -2.71
N GLU A 29 6.10 15.74 -2.80
CA GLU A 29 6.40 16.55 -3.97
C GLU A 29 7.93 16.61 -4.23
N GLU A 30 8.74 16.63 -3.17
CA GLU A 30 10.20 16.60 -3.25
C GLU A 30 10.72 15.26 -3.79
N ILE A 31 10.20 14.12 -3.29
CA ILE A 31 10.52 12.79 -3.81
C ILE A 31 10.22 12.70 -5.31
N VAL A 32 9.03 13.12 -5.72
CA VAL A 32 8.65 13.11 -7.15
C VAL A 32 9.60 13.96 -7.97
N ARG A 33 9.93 15.15 -7.49
CA ARG A 33 10.83 16.11 -8.16
C ARG A 33 12.25 15.58 -8.27
N GLU A 34 12.80 15.04 -7.20
CA GLU A 34 14.17 14.50 -7.17
C GLU A 34 14.34 13.34 -8.16
N VAL A 35 13.40 12.40 -8.21
CA VAL A 35 13.46 11.27 -9.14
C VAL A 35 13.40 11.77 -10.59
N ILE A 36 12.52 12.72 -10.90
CA ILE A 36 12.44 13.33 -12.25
C ILE A 36 13.76 14.03 -12.63
N ILE A 37 14.29 14.86 -11.73
CA ILE A 37 15.54 15.63 -12.01
C ILE A 37 16.70 14.66 -12.21
N LYS A 38 16.87 13.68 -11.32
CA LYS A 38 17.92 12.67 -11.40
C LYS A 38 17.86 11.90 -12.70
N THR A 39 16.66 11.47 -13.09
CA THR A 39 16.43 10.73 -14.34
C THR A 39 16.72 11.60 -15.58
N ASN A 40 16.22 12.83 -15.62
CA ASN A 40 16.48 13.75 -16.73
C ASN A 40 17.97 14.09 -16.88
N ASN A 41 18.70 14.28 -15.77
CA ASN A 41 20.12 14.54 -15.81
C ASN A 41 20.90 13.37 -16.46
N LEU A 42 20.58 12.14 -16.08
CA LEU A 42 21.21 10.96 -16.68
C LEU A 42 20.86 10.78 -18.15
N ILE A 43 19.61 11.03 -18.53
CA ILE A 43 19.17 10.99 -19.93
C ILE A 43 19.92 12.04 -20.74
N GLN A 44 20.05 13.27 -20.21
CA GLN A 44 20.77 14.35 -20.87
C GLN A 44 22.27 14.08 -20.97
N GLU A 45 22.88 13.51 -19.94
CA GLU A 45 24.28 13.09 -19.94
C GLU A 45 24.53 12.03 -21.02
N GLY A 46 23.67 11.03 -21.11
CA GLY A 46 23.72 10.02 -22.18
C GLY A 46 23.50 10.63 -23.57
N ALA A 47 22.58 11.57 -23.73
CA ALA A 47 22.35 12.26 -24.98
C ALA A 47 23.60 13.06 -25.42
N ASN A 48 24.26 13.74 -24.48
CA ASN A 48 25.50 14.46 -24.76
C ASN A 48 26.66 13.51 -25.13
N ALA A 49 26.74 12.35 -24.46
CA ALA A 49 27.78 11.36 -24.74
C ALA A 49 27.69 10.76 -26.14
N ILE A 50 26.49 10.68 -26.71
CA ILE A 50 26.27 10.12 -28.07
C ILE A 50 26.22 11.19 -29.17
N GLN A 51 26.32 12.46 -28.84
CA GLN A 51 26.23 13.53 -29.81
C GLN A 51 27.36 13.45 -30.84
N GLY A 52 27.01 13.39 -32.13
CA GLY A 52 27.99 13.27 -33.22
C GLY A 52 28.64 11.89 -33.38
N VAL A 53 28.20 10.89 -32.62
CA VAL A 53 28.74 9.53 -32.69
C VAL A 53 27.91 8.70 -33.67
N GLU A 54 28.57 8.19 -34.73
CA GLU A 54 27.95 7.33 -35.73
C GLU A 54 28.20 5.85 -35.40
N GLY A 55 27.32 4.98 -35.89
CA GLY A 55 27.47 3.51 -35.78
C GLY A 55 26.82 2.88 -34.58
N LEU A 56 26.24 3.67 -33.67
CA LEU A 56 25.47 3.16 -32.52
C LEU A 56 24.12 2.55 -32.96
N ARG A 57 23.65 1.55 -32.21
CA ARG A 57 22.30 0.98 -32.39
C ARG A 57 21.24 2.01 -31.95
N LEU A 58 20.45 2.51 -32.88
CA LEU A 58 19.44 3.54 -32.62
C LEU A 58 18.44 3.13 -31.53
N ASN A 59 18.05 1.86 -31.50
CA ASN A 59 17.13 1.36 -30.49
C ASN A 59 17.79 1.33 -29.09
N ALA A 60 19.06 0.97 -28.98
CA ALA A 60 19.77 0.95 -27.71
C ALA A 60 19.86 2.34 -27.08
N ILE A 61 20.12 3.36 -27.89
CA ILE A 61 20.27 4.76 -27.45
C ILE A 61 18.95 5.55 -27.46
N SER A 62 17.83 4.93 -27.79
CA SER A 62 16.54 5.62 -27.97
C SER A 62 16.03 6.28 -26.68
N ILE A 63 16.44 5.75 -25.51
CA ILE A 63 16.10 6.33 -24.21
C ILE A 63 16.63 7.74 -24.03
N PHE A 64 17.79 8.07 -24.58
CA PHE A 64 18.39 9.39 -24.49
C PHE A 64 17.70 10.45 -25.35
N LYS A 65 16.65 10.08 -26.07
CA LYS A 65 15.77 10.97 -26.85
C LYS A 65 14.41 11.19 -26.19
N LYS A 66 14.22 10.66 -24.99
CA LYS A 66 12.97 10.70 -24.22
C LYS A 66 13.15 11.56 -22.98
N ASP A 67 12.06 11.87 -22.31
CA ASP A 67 12.05 12.50 -21.00
C ASP A 67 11.99 11.48 -19.86
N ALA A 68 12.17 11.96 -18.63
CA ALA A 68 12.11 11.13 -17.44
C ALA A 68 10.76 10.45 -17.24
N GLU A 69 9.64 11.14 -17.52
CA GLU A 69 8.31 10.58 -17.32
C GLU A 69 8.07 9.40 -18.26
N HIS A 70 8.47 9.54 -19.52
CA HIS A 70 8.40 8.44 -20.47
C HIS A 70 9.23 7.21 -20.01
N PHE A 71 10.46 7.46 -19.51
CA PHE A 71 11.31 6.40 -19.00
C PHE A 71 10.67 5.73 -17.76
N LEU A 72 10.20 6.51 -16.80
CA LEU A 72 9.56 5.98 -15.59
C LEU A 72 8.28 5.18 -15.91
N GLU A 73 7.59 5.50 -17.00
CA GLU A 73 6.40 4.76 -17.44
C GLU A 73 6.73 3.48 -18.22
N LYS A 74 7.61 3.56 -19.21
CA LYS A 74 7.87 2.48 -20.20
C LYS A 74 9.14 1.68 -19.95
N GLY A 75 10.12 2.25 -19.24
CA GLY A 75 11.41 1.63 -19.00
C GLY A 75 12.28 1.51 -20.24
N PHE A 76 13.14 0.51 -20.21
CA PHE A 76 14.01 0.16 -21.30
C PHE A 76 13.30 -0.71 -22.35
N ASN A 77 13.66 -0.55 -23.62
CA ASN A 77 13.26 -1.50 -24.65
C ASN A 77 14.17 -2.75 -24.65
N ASN A 78 13.74 -3.80 -25.33
CA ASN A 78 14.46 -5.08 -25.37
C ASN A 78 15.92 -4.94 -25.86
N THR A 79 16.16 -4.15 -26.90
CA THR A 79 17.52 -3.94 -27.43
C THR A 79 18.43 -3.27 -26.41
N THR A 80 17.91 -2.31 -25.62
CA THR A 80 18.68 -1.67 -24.55
C THR A 80 18.99 -2.66 -23.44
N ILE A 81 18.03 -3.51 -23.05
CA ILE A 81 18.22 -4.57 -22.05
C ILE A 81 19.28 -5.57 -22.51
N GLU A 82 19.25 -6.00 -23.76
CA GLU A 82 20.25 -6.91 -24.35
C GLU A 82 21.66 -6.31 -24.31
N VAL A 83 21.80 -4.99 -24.58
CA VAL A 83 23.09 -4.28 -24.49
C VAL A 83 23.55 -4.18 -23.02
N ILE A 84 22.68 -3.82 -22.08
CA ILE A 84 23.00 -3.74 -20.65
C ILE A 84 23.47 -5.10 -20.10
N ASN A 85 22.86 -6.19 -20.59
CA ASN A 85 23.20 -7.56 -20.19
C ASN A 85 24.39 -8.14 -21.00
N HIS A 86 25.07 -7.35 -21.82
CA HIS A 86 26.20 -7.76 -22.67
C HIS A 86 25.86 -8.90 -23.64
N GLN A 87 24.60 -9.05 -24.04
CA GLN A 87 24.14 -10.06 -25.01
C GLN A 87 24.42 -9.61 -26.43
N ILE A 88 24.37 -8.31 -26.69
CA ILE A 88 24.70 -7.68 -27.94
C ILE A 88 25.54 -6.42 -27.73
N GLU A 89 26.34 -6.09 -28.74
CA GLU A 89 27.11 -4.85 -28.72
C GLU A 89 26.24 -3.63 -28.99
N ILE A 90 26.63 -2.47 -28.42
CA ILE A 90 25.89 -1.20 -28.59
C ILE A 90 26.01 -0.64 -30.03
N TYR A 91 26.87 -1.15 -30.82
CA TYR A 91 27.12 -0.73 -32.21
C TYR A 91 26.68 -1.77 -33.25
N THR A 92 26.53 -1.33 -34.50
CA THR A 92 26.26 -2.18 -35.66
C THR A 92 27.37 -1.99 -36.69
N LYS A 93 27.88 -3.03 -37.30
CA LYS A 93 28.81 -2.98 -38.44
C LYS A 93 30.12 -2.20 -38.25
N ALA A 94 30.49 -1.83 -37.04
CA ALA A 94 31.78 -1.19 -36.74
C ALA A 94 32.91 -2.23 -36.85
N LYS A 95 34.07 -1.82 -37.43
CA LYS A 95 35.25 -2.68 -37.58
C LYS A 95 36.53 -1.90 -37.21
N GLY A 96 37.54 -2.64 -36.76
CA GLY A 96 38.86 -2.08 -36.45
C GLY A 96 38.84 -0.96 -35.40
N SER A 97 39.48 0.15 -35.69
CA SER A 97 39.60 1.27 -34.75
C SER A 97 38.25 1.88 -34.32
N GLN A 98 37.26 1.89 -35.19
CA GLN A 98 35.92 2.39 -34.86
C GLN A 98 35.23 1.51 -33.83
N GLN A 99 35.41 0.20 -33.91
CA GLN A 99 34.88 -0.75 -32.91
C GLN A 99 35.47 -0.48 -31.53
N GLN A 100 36.78 -0.25 -31.46
CA GLN A 100 37.46 0.06 -30.19
C GLN A 100 36.94 1.36 -29.56
N ILE A 101 36.81 2.43 -30.37
CA ILE A 101 36.27 3.72 -29.89
C ILE A 101 34.84 3.58 -29.36
N LEU A 102 33.97 2.84 -30.03
CA LEU A 102 32.58 2.64 -29.59
C LEU A 102 32.47 1.75 -28.35
N SER A 103 33.31 0.72 -28.24
CA SER A 103 33.40 -0.10 -27.02
C SER A 103 33.90 0.72 -25.82
N GLU A 104 34.92 1.54 -26.02
CA GLU A 104 35.45 2.44 -24.97
C GLU A 104 34.40 3.47 -24.55
N LEU A 105 33.71 4.10 -25.49
CA LEU A 105 32.60 5.03 -25.21
C LEU A 105 31.52 4.35 -24.37
N TYR A 106 31.16 3.11 -24.71
CA TYR A 106 30.16 2.36 -23.96
C TYR A 106 30.63 2.10 -22.53
N SER A 107 31.78 1.45 -22.35
CA SER A 107 32.27 1.05 -21.03
C SER A 107 32.60 2.23 -20.12
N THR A 108 33.11 3.34 -20.68
CA THR A 108 33.54 4.49 -19.86
C THR A 108 32.43 5.50 -19.58
N ARG A 109 31.46 5.66 -20.49
CA ARG A 109 30.42 6.68 -20.38
C ARG A 109 28.99 6.16 -20.31
N LEU A 110 28.59 5.26 -21.21
CA LEU A 110 27.20 4.88 -21.37
C LEU A 110 26.79 3.80 -20.34
N GLU A 111 27.64 2.83 -20.08
CA GLU A 111 27.37 1.76 -19.14
C GLU A 111 27.09 2.26 -17.72
N PRO A 112 27.88 3.18 -17.13
CA PRO A 112 27.56 3.75 -15.83
C PRO A 112 26.21 4.47 -15.80
N ILE A 113 25.83 5.15 -16.90
CA ILE A 113 24.53 5.83 -17.01
C ILE A 113 23.40 4.80 -17.06
N TYR A 114 23.54 3.73 -17.86
CA TYR A 114 22.54 2.65 -17.90
C TYR A 114 22.36 1.97 -16.56
N GLN A 115 23.43 1.69 -15.82
CA GLN A 115 23.35 1.07 -14.49
C GLN A 115 22.63 1.98 -13.48
N GLN A 116 22.87 3.29 -13.55
CA GLN A 116 22.15 4.24 -12.70
C GLN A 116 20.66 4.34 -13.09
N LEU A 117 20.34 4.37 -14.39
CA LEU A 117 18.95 4.32 -14.85
C LEU A 117 18.26 3.01 -14.47
N LEU A 118 18.97 1.88 -14.50
CA LEU A 118 18.43 0.59 -14.04
C LEU A 118 18.11 0.64 -12.55
N THR A 119 18.99 1.23 -11.73
CA THR A 119 18.73 1.43 -10.30
C THR A 119 17.49 2.29 -10.05
N ILE A 120 17.31 3.36 -10.82
CA ILE A 120 16.10 4.19 -10.75
C ILE A 120 14.87 3.37 -11.13
N TRP A 121 14.94 2.58 -12.18
CA TRP A 121 13.83 1.73 -12.63
C TRP A 121 13.40 0.70 -11.60
N GLU A 122 14.35 0.06 -10.92
CA GLU A 122 14.09 -1.00 -9.95
C GLU A 122 13.66 -0.49 -8.58
N LYS A 123 14.20 0.67 -8.15
CA LYS A 123 13.99 1.20 -6.79
C LYS A 123 13.24 2.53 -6.79
N ASP A 124 13.83 3.59 -7.33
CA ASP A 124 13.31 4.96 -7.16
C ASP A 124 11.94 5.14 -7.84
N ARG A 125 11.65 4.36 -8.88
CA ARG A 125 10.34 4.32 -9.55
C ARG A 125 9.21 3.92 -8.62
N ILE A 126 9.45 3.02 -7.67
CA ILE A 126 8.43 2.59 -6.68
C ILE A 126 8.06 3.78 -5.80
N ASP A 127 9.06 4.51 -5.31
CA ASP A 127 8.86 5.67 -4.47
C ASP A 127 8.16 6.80 -5.24
N TYR A 128 8.55 7.04 -6.50
CA TYR A 128 7.91 8.00 -7.39
C TYR A 128 6.41 7.74 -7.59
N TYR A 129 6.02 6.51 -7.95
CA TYR A 129 4.61 6.19 -8.17
C TYR A 129 3.81 6.13 -6.87
N SER A 130 4.42 5.68 -5.78
CA SER A 130 3.79 5.68 -4.46
C SER A 130 3.52 7.11 -3.99
N ALA A 131 4.49 8.01 -4.12
CA ALA A 131 4.34 9.42 -3.78
C ALA A 131 3.27 10.09 -4.66
N LYS A 132 3.28 9.84 -5.97
CA LYS A 132 2.29 10.39 -6.91
C LYS A 132 0.87 9.90 -6.61
N ALA A 133 0.70 8.61 -6.30
CA ALA A 133 -0.60 8.04 -5.93
C ALA A 133 -1.12 8.63 -4.61
N ILE A 134 -0.26 8.79 -3.60
CA ILE A 134 -0.64 9.41 -2.33
C ILE A 134 -1.05 10.87 -2.55
N LEU A 135 -0.28 11.65 -3.32
CA LEU A 135 -0.57 13.05 -3.63
C LEU A 135 -1.94 13.24 -4.27
N GLN A 136 -2.34 12.34 -5.17
CA GLN A 136 -3.66 12.38 -5.83
C GLN A 136 -4.83 12.24 -4.84
N HIS A 137 -4.65 11.49 -3.75
CA HIS A 137 -5.72 11.18 -2.80
C HIS A 137 -5.60 11.93 -1.47
N LEU A 138 -4.51 12.66 -1.25
CA LEU A 138 -4.21 13.30 0.02
C LEU A 138 -5.33 14.24 0.50
N TYR A 139 -5.89 15.05 -0.40
CA TYR A 139 -6.99 15.95 -0.08
C TYR A 139 -8.31 15.20 0.21
N ALA A 140 -8.57 14.13 -0.52
CA ALA A 140 -9.75 13.30 -0.27
C ALA A 140 -9.70 12.67 1.12
N VAL A 141 -8.52 12.17 1.54
CA VAL A 141 -8.30 11.64 2.88
C VAL A 141 -8.50 12.73 3.94
N GLY A 142 -7.99 13.93 3.72
CA GLY A 142 -8.19 15.07 4.61
C GLY A 142 -9.67 15.45 4.78
N LEU A 143 -10.43 15.50 3.68
CA LEU A 143 -11.87 15.78 3.69
C LEU A 143 -12.66 14.70 4.43
N ILE A 144 -12.35 13.42 4.21
CA ILE A 144 -12.99 12.30 4.92
C ILE A 144 -12.75 12.43 6.42
N GLN A 145 -11.55 12.82 6.83
CA GLN A 145 -11.20 13.04 8.24
C GLN A 145 -12.02 14.18 8.86
N ASP A 146 -12.14 15.32 8.17
CA ASP A 146 -12.95 16.45 8.61
C ASP A 146 -14.44 16.06 8.75
N VAL A 147 -14.98 15.32 7.77
CA VAL A 147 -16.36 14.81 7.81
C VAL A 147 -16.56 13.83 8.97
N ALA A 148 -15.63 12.88 9.15
CA ALA A 148 -15.71 11.92 10.27
C ALA A 148 -15.68 12.63 11.62
N GLY A 149 -14.83 13.64 11.79
CA GLY A 149 -14.78 14.47 12.99
C GLY A 149 -16.09 15.20 13.26
N GLN A 150 -16.71 15.79 12.24
CA GLN A 150 -18.01 16.45 12.36
C GLN A 150 -19.13 15.46 12.72
N VAL A 151 -19.15 14.29 12.13
CA VAL A 151 -20.12 13.23 12.46
C VAL A 151 -19.96 12.80 13.92
N GLU A 152 -18.74 12.57 14.39
CA GLU A 152 -18.46 12.20 15.76
C GLU A 152 -18.93 13.30 16.73
N GLN A 153 -18.60 14.56 16.44
CA GLN A 153 -19.00 15.70 17.25
C GLN A 153 -20.53 15.83 17.32
N THR A 154 -21.21 15.70 16.19
CA THR A 154 -22.69 15.76 16.09
C THR A 154 -23.33 14.62 16.88
N ASN A 155 -22.81 13.40 16.76
CA ASN A 155 -23.29 12.25 17.51
C ASN A 155 -23.15 12.46 19.03
N LYS A 156 -21.99 12.98 19.48
CA LYS A 156 -21.77 13.32 20.89
C LYS A 156 -22.76 14.38 21.38
N GLN A 157 -23.00 15.44 20.60
CA GLN A 157 -23.95 16.52 20.98
C GLN A 157 -25.39 16.01 21.06
N LEU A 158 -25.78 15.09 20.19
CA LEU A 158 -27.12 14.51 20.14
C LEU A 158 -27.28 13.28 21.07
N GLY A 159 -26.24 12.88 21.81
CA GLY A 159 -26.26 11.67 22.65
C GLY A 159 -26.49 10.38 21.83
N ARG A 160 -26.09 10.35 20.57
CA ARG A 160 -26.29 9.22 19.66
C ARG A 160 -25.03 8.36 19.60
N LEU A 161 -25.22 7.06 19.67
CA LEU A 161 -24.18 6.06 19.44
C LEU A 161 -24.48 5.33 18.12
N PRO A 162 -23.62 5.47 17.10
CA PRO A 162 -23.78 4.73 15.85
C PRO A 162 -23.74 3.22 16.11
N ILE A 163 -24.65 2.46 15.53
CA ILE A 163 -24.68 0.99 15.67
C ILE A 163 -23.37 0.35 15.19
N ALA A 164 -22.75 0.92 14.17
CA ALA A 164 -21.47 0.45 13.64
C ALA A 164 -20.33 0.52 14.69
N ASP A 165 -20.40 1.45 15.64
CA ASP A 165 -19.36 1.67 16.65
C ASP A 165 -19.57 0.81 17.90
N ILE A 166 -20.76 0.24 18.10
CA ILE A 166 -21.09 -0.58 19.28
C ILE A 166 -20.12 -1.74 19.45
N ASN A 167 -19.86 -2.50 18.38
CA ASN A 167 -18.95 -3.65 18.46
C ASN A 167 -17.53 -3.25 18.82
N LEU A 168 -17.06 -2.09 18.32
CA LEU A 168 -15.75 -1.55 18.64
C LEU A 168 -15.67 -1.10 20.11
N LEU A 169 -16.71 -0.44 20.62
CA LEU A 169 -16.78 0.00 22.00
C LEU A 169 -16.83 -1.18 22.97
N ILE A 170 -17.64 -2.19 22.69
CA ILE A 170 -17.68 -3.44 23.46
C ILE A 170 -16.28 -4.06 23.48
N HIS A 171 -15.65 -4.19 22.33
CA HIS A 171 -14.30 -4.74 22.24
C HIS A 171 -13.27 -3.94 23.05
N GLN A 172 -13.36 -2.61 23.05
CA GLN A 172 -12.47 -1.75 23.87
C GLN A 172 -12.69 -1.91 25.37
N ILE A 173 -13.91 -2.20 25.80
CA ILE A 173 -14.25 -2.46 27.22
C ILE A 173 -13.72 -3.83 27.65
N ILE A 174 -13.73 -4.80 26.73
CA ILE A 174 -13.35 -6.19 26.98
C ILE A 174 -11.83 -6.38 26.87
N ASP A 175 -11.19 -5.69 25.92
CA ASP A 175 -9.77 -5.83 25.59
C ASP A 175 -8.90 -5.41 26.79
N GLY A 176 -8.12 -6.35 27.32
CA GLY A 176 -7.18 -6.12 28.41
C GLY A 176 -7.71 -6.46 29.82
N GLN A 177 -8.87 -7.07 29.96
CA GLN A 177 -9.37 -7.62 31.22
C GLN A 177 -9.50 -9.14 31.15
N ASP A 178 -8.94 -9.85 32.11
CA ASP A 178 -9.00 -11.34 32.15
C ASP A 178 -10.43 -11.86 32.30
N THR A 179 -11.28 -11.15 33.01
CA THR A 179 -12.72 -11.40 33.17
C THR A 179 -13.51 -10.11 33.16
N PRO A 180 -13.91 -9.61 31.97
CA PRO A 180 -14.70 -8.41 31.93
C PRO A 180 -16.03 -8.54 32.67
N PHE A 181 -16.31 -7.62 33.57
CA PHE A 181 -17.57 -7.55 34.36
C PHE A 181 -18.85 -7.77 33.52
N ILE A 182 -18.82 -7.36 32.26
CA ILE A 182 -19.94 -7.53 31.35
C ILE A 182 -20.24 -9.02 31.07
N TYR A 183 -19.23 -9.87 30.96
CA TYR A 183 -19.38 -11.30 30.73
C TYR A 183 -19.86 -12.04 31.97
N GLU A 184 -19.29 -11.72 33.13
CA GLU A 184 -19.76 -12.27 34.39
C GLU A 184 -21.26 -11.98 34.60
N ARG A 185 -21.67 -10.75 34.34
CA ARG A 185 -23.07 -10.35 34.48
C ARG A 185 -23.98 -11.01 33.45
N MET A 186 -23.54 -11.20 32.21
CA MET A 186 -24.31 -11.88 31.18
C MET A 186 -24.39 -13.38 31.42
N GLY A 187 -23.30 -14.04 31.80
CA GLY A 187 -23.25 -15.45 32.12
C GLY A 187 -24.15 -15.88 33.29
N GLN A 188 -24.47 -14.95 34.20
CA GLN A 188 -25.46 -15.20 35.27
C GLN A 188 -26.91 -15.28 34.79
N TYR A 189 -27.23 -14.75 33.59
CA TYR A 189 -28.60 -14.71 33.04
C TYR A 189 -28.82 -15.64 31.85
N PHE A 190 -27.77 -15.89 31.06
CA PHE A 190 -27.86 -16.66 29.82
C PHE A 190 -26.93 -17.86 29.88
N TYR A 191 -27.54 -19.07 29.86
CA TYR A 191 -26.81 -20.33 29.95
C TYR A 191 -26.58 -20.99 28.58
N HIS A 192 -27.44 -20.68 27.60
CA HIS A 192 -27.39 -21.26 26.26
C HIS A 192 -27.41 -20.16 25.23
N TYR A 193 -26.51 -20.22 24.29
CA TYR A 193 -26.43 -19.26 23.20
C TYR A 193 -26.80 -19.92 21.88
N MET A 194 -27.73 -19.28 21.17
CA MET A 194 -28.15 -19.70 19.83
C MET A 194 -27.86 -18.57 18.86
N ILE A 195 -26.93 -18.80 17.95
CA ILE A 195 -26.50 -17.81 16.96
C ILE A 195 -26.91 -18.32 15.58
N ASP A 196 -27.80 -17.60 14.92
CA ASP A 196 -28.22 -17.87 13.56
C ASP A 196 -27.50 -16.93 12.56
N GLU A 197 -27.52 -17.32 11.28
CA GLU A 197 -26.88 -16.57 10.18
C GLU A 197 -25.38 -16.28 10.45
N PHE A 198 -24.68 -17.22 11.04
CA PHE A 198 -23.31 -17.02 11.52
C PHE A 198 -22.33 -16.65 10.40
N GLN A 199 -22.60 -17.03 9.12
CA GLN A 199 -21.80 -16.64 7.96
C GLN A 199 -21.71 -15.11 7.76
N ASP A 200 -22.62 -14.34 8.35
CA ASP A 200 -22.67 -12.89 8.28
C ASP A 200 -21.98 -12.20 9.47
N THR A 201 -21.44 -13.00 10.39
CA THR A 201 -20.72 -12.51 11.57
C THR A 201 -19.33 -12.01 11.18
N SER A 202 -18.94 -10.84 11.68
CA SER A 202 -17.58 -10.32 11.53
C SER A 202 -16.65 -10.91 12.59
N ALA A 203 -15.34 -10.93 12.31
CA ALA A 203 -14.34 -11.38 13.27
C ALA A 203 -14.38 -10.59 14.60
N LEU A 204 -14.70 -9.30 14.55
CA LEU A 204 -14.83 -8.45 15.74
C LEU A 204 -16.06 -8.83 16.58
N GLN A 205 -17.19 -9.12 15.92
CA GLN A 205 -18.39 -9.60 16.60
C GLN A 205 -18.13 -10.96 17.27
N TRP A 206 -17.50 -11.87 16.54
CA TRP A 206 -17.16 -13.18 17.10
C TRP A 206 -16.24 -13.03 18.34
N GLN A 207 -15.19 -12.25 18.26
CA GLN A 207 -14.30 -11.98 19.40
C GLN A 207 -15.04 -11.44 20.65
N ASN A 208 -16.14 -10.73 20.46
CA ASN A 208 -16.98 -10.25 21.56
C ASN A 208 -17.92 -11.35 22.12
N PHE A 209 -18.32 -12.36 21.33
CA PHE A 209 -19.24 -13.43 21.75
C PHE A 209 -18.52 -14.71 22.17
N GLU A 210 -17.38 -15.01 21.58
CA GLU A 210 -16.62 -16.23 21.82
C GLU A 210 -16.38 -16.52 23.31
N PRO A 211 -16.00 -15.56 24.18
CA PRO A 211 -15.80 -15.82 25.60
C PRO A 211 -17.07 -16.27 26.32
N LEU A 212 -18.26 -15.76 25.93
CA LEU A 212 -19.53 -16.18 26.52
C LEU A 212 -19.87 -17.63 26.18
N ILE A 213 -19.58 -18.04 24.96
CA ILE A 213 -19.81 -19.40 24.50
C ILE A 213 -18.85 -20.36 25.19
N GLN A 214 -17.58 -20.01 25.31
CA GLN A 214 -16.58 -20.80 26.01
C GLN A 214 -16.90 -20.96 27.51
N GLU A 215 -17.40 -19.90 28.15
CA GLU A 215 -17.85 -19.99 29.55
C GLU A 215 -19.05 -20.89 29.70
N ALA A 216 -20.05 -20.81 28.82
CA ALA A 216 -21.23 -21.69 28.85
C ALA A 216 -20.81 -23.14 28.65
N GLU A 217 -19.94 -23.46 27.70
CA GLU A 217 -19.39 -24.80 27.47
C GLU A 217 -18.59 -25.31 28.68
N GLY A 218 -17.77 -24.44 29.29
CA GLY A 218 -17.06 -24.79 30.53
C GLY A 218 -17.96 -25.15 31.69
N ASN A 219 -19.20 -24.64 31.71
CA ASN A 219 -20.26 -24.97 32.68
C ASN A 219 -21.19 -26.10 32.22
N ASN A 220 -20.85 -26.85 31.19
CA ASN A 220 -21.64 -27.93 30.58
C ASN A 220 -23.01 -27.46 30.02
N HIS A 221 -23.07 -26.27 29.46
CA HIS A 221 -24.26 -25.77 28.78
C HIS A 221 -24.08 -25.89 27.24
N ASP A 222 -25.08 -26.41 26.57
CA ASP A 222 -25.07 -26.58 25.12
C ASP A 222 -25.31 -25.25 24.41
N ASN A 223 -24.57 -25.00 23.34
CA ASN A 223 -24.71 -23.86 22.48
C ASN A 223 -25.00 -24.30 21.03
N LEU A 224 -25.62 -23.46 20.25
CA LEU A 224 -25.94 -23.72 18.84
C LEU A 224 -25.52 -22.59 17.95
N VAL A 225 -24.70 -22.89 16.94
CA VAL A 225 -24.33 -21.97 15.88
C VAL A 225 -24.82 -22.48 14.55
N VAL A 226 -25.64 -21.72 13.86
CA VAL A 226 -26.24 -22.08 12.57
C VAL A 226 -25.80 -21.10 11.49
N GLY A 227 -25.42 -21.62 10.34
CA GLY A 227 -25.01 -20.77 9.21
C GLY A 227 -24.76 -21.57 7.93
N ASP A 228 -24.86 -20.92 6.78
CA ASP A 228 -24.54 -21.49 5.48
C ASP A 228 -23.51 -20.59 4.75
N VAL A 229 -22.31 -21.11 4.56
CA VAL A 229 -21.21 -20.44 3.86
C VAL A 229 -21.62 -19.92 2.47
N LYS A 230 -22.52 -20.65 1.78
CA LYS A 230 -22.97 -20.26 0.42
C LYS A 230 -23.90 -19.06 0.42
N GLN A 231 -24.49 -18.72 1.57
CA GLN A 231 -25.37 -17.58 1.74
C GLN A 231 -24.64 -16.32 2.23
N SER A 232 -23.34 -16.39 2.45
CA SER A 232 -22.54 -15.23 2.87
C SER A 232 -22.44 -14.18 1.76
N ILE A 233 -23.17 -13.06 1.90
CA ILE A 233 -23.19 -11.95 0.94
C ILE A 233 -22.74 -10.61 1.53
N TYR A 234 -22.49 -10.55 2.86
CA TYR A 234 -22.16 -9.31 3.57
C TYR A 234 -20.65 -9.09 3.80
N ARG A 235 -19.82 -9.64 2.92
CA ARG A 235 -18.35 -9.45 2.97
C ARG A 235 -17.93 -7.97 3.01
N TRP A 236 -18.69 -7.11 2.39
CA TRP A 236 -18.48 -5.66 2.42
C TRP A 236 -18.73 -5.03 3.81
N ARG A 237 -19.44 -5.72 4.72
CA ARG A 237 -19.59 -5.39 6.15
C ARG A 237 -18.58 -6.09 7.06
N ASN A 238 -17.49 -6.63 6.50
CA ASN A 238 -16.48 -7.40 7.21
C ASN A 238 -16.97 -8.74 7.78
N SER A 239 -18.08 -9.34 7.27
CA SER A 239 -18.43 -10.70 7.60
C SER A 239 -17.35 -11.67 7.13
N ASP A 240 -17.10 -12.72 7.90
CA ASP A 240 -16.09 -13.72 7.59
C ASP A 240 -16.67 -15.14 7.78
N TRP A 241 -17.18 -15.70 6.69
CA TRP A 241 -17.74 -17.06 6.69
C TRP A 241 -16.73 -18.13 7.12
N ARG A 242 -15.43 -17.85 7.09
CA ARG A 242 -14.37 -18.78 7.50
C ARG A 242 -14.41 -19.08 9.00
N LEU A 243 -15.07 -18.24 9.78
CA LEU A 243 -15.30 -18.47 11.21
C LEU A 243 -16.15 -19.72 11.49
N LEU A 244 -17.01 -20.16 10.53
CA LEU A 244 -17.77 -21.40 10.63
C LEU A 244 -16.90 -22.68 10.59
N ASN A 245 -15.66 -22.57 10.14
CA ASN A 245 -14.75 -23.70 10.01
C ASN A 245 -13.68 -23.74 11.12
N GLN A 246 -13.81 -22.91 12.13
CA GLN A 246 -12.95 -22.89 13.31
C GLN A 246 -13.59 -23.66 14.44
#